data_f2caf942ca4aa66bae23e30ac1994c44
#
_entry.id   f2caf942ca4aa66bae23e30ac1994c44
#
_cell.length_a   1.000
_cell.length_b   1.000
_cell.length_c   1.000
_cell.angle_alpha   90.00
_cell.angle_beta   90.00
_cell.angle_gamma   90.00
#
_symmetry.space_group_name_H-M   'P 1'
#
loop_
_entity.id
_entity.type
_entity.pdbx_description
1 polymer ?
#
loop_
_entity_poly.entity_id
_entity_poly.type
_entity_poly.pdbx_seq_one_letter_code
_entity_poly.pdbx_strand_id
1 'polypeptide(L)'
;SNTSYDYDEKYLKHSAFINTVSHLVKTPSKLSIVTTNYDTLIEDAADSIGFTVIDGFTFAHRPQFDSDMFEWNLVKDIENIKTRELEYKKNIINLLKLHGSLTWERSDKHIFRKEKNNVKNPIMIFPSSNKYMQSYQEPYFELFIKFQELLKRPNTLLITTGFSFADNHISQMIIQAILHNKSLALLISDYNINQENENWIRLQDLMQHNYQIAFLKATMNSDLVDYLGEHYDD
;
A
#
# COMPACT_ATOMS: atom_id res chain seq x y z
N SER A 1 12.85 -17.24 -18.25
CA SER A 1 12.80 -15.91 -18.85
C SER A 1 12.49 -14.90 -17.74
N ASN A 2 13.50 -14.11 -17.37
CA ASN A 2 13.35 -12.99 -16.46
C ASN A 2 12.57 -11.90 -17.19
N THR A 3 11.27 -11.85 -17.01
CA THR A 3 10.47 -10.67 -17.32
C THR A 3 10.58 -9.75 -16.11
N SER A 4 11.66 -8.96 -16.04
CA SER A 4 11.67 -7.75 -15.24
C SER A 4 10.74 -6.78 -15.95
N TYR A 5 9.56 -6.55 -15.39
CA TYR A 5 8.76 -5.41 -15.80
C TYR A 5 9.46 -4.16 -15.26
N ASP A 6 10.15 -3.44 -16.13
CA ASP A 6 10.63 -2.13 -15.80
C ASP A 6 9.44 -1.15 -15.86
N TYR A 7 9.41 -0.19 -14.94
CA TYR A 7 8.38 0.83 -14.94
C TYR A 7 8.47 1.67 -16.20
N ASP A 8 7.38 1.73 -16.97
CA ASP A 8 7.26 2.55 -18.17
C ASP A 8 5.98 3.40 -18.06
N GLU A 9 6.15 4.67 -17.85
CA GLU A 9 5.08 5.68 -17.69
C GLU A 9 4.13 5.75 -18.88
N LYS A 10 4.59 5.36 -20.07
CA LYS A 10 3.77 5.31 -21.27
C LYS A 10 2.64 4.27 -21.18
N TYR A 11 2.88 3.17 -20.45
CA TYR A 11 1.94 2.05 -20.34
C TYR A 11 1.36 1.87 -18.96
N LEU A 12 1.99 2.46 -17.92
CA LEU A 12 1.64 2.27 -16.52
C LEU A 12 1.34 3.63 -15.86
N LYS A 13 0.17 3.79 -15.28
CA LYS A 13 -0.26 5.04 -14.64
C LYS A 13 0.01 5.08 -13.13
N HIS A 14 1.00 4.33 -12.62
CA HIS A 14 1.32 4.31 -11.20
C HIS A 14 1.70 5.69 -10.64
N SER A 15 2.53 6.46 -11.38
CA SER A 15 2.95 7.80 -10.97
C SER A 15 1.76 8.76 -10.91
N ALA A 16 0.89 8.77 -11.92
CA ALA A 16 -0.31 9.58 -11.95
C ALA A 16 -1.25 9.19 -10.79
N PHE A 17 -1.44 7.89 -10.53
CA PHE A 17 -2.25 7.40 -9.43
C PHE A 17 -1.69 7.86 -8.08
N ILE A 18 -0.39 7.65 -7.81
CA ILE A 18 0.26 8.07 -6.57
C ILE A 18 0.10 9.58 -6.37
N ASN A 19 0.34 10.37 -7.40
CA ASN A 19 0.18 11.82 -7.34
C ASN A 19 -1.26 12.20 -6.97
N THR A 20 -2.25 11.65 -7.67
CA THR A 20 -3.67 11.96 -7.44
C THR A 20 -4.10 11.59 -6.02
N VAL A 21 -3.85 10.36 -5.57
CA VAL A 21 -4.29 9.93 -4.23
C VAL A 21 -3.52 10.61 -3.10
N SER A 22 -2.31 11.10 -3.35
CA SER A 22 -1.54 11.84 -2.35
C SER A 22 -2.19 13.15 -1.94
N HIS A 23 -2.96 13.79 -2.82
CA HIS A 23 -3.70 15.02 -2.52
C HIS A 23 -4.88 14.80 -1.56
N LEU A 24 -5.35 13.55 -1.41
CA LEU A 24 -6.38 13.20 -0.43
C LEU A 24 -5.85 13.21 1.02
N VAL A 25 -4.54 13.22 1.19
CA VAL A 25 -3.90 13.10 2.51
C VAL A 25 -3.20 14.41 2.87
N LYS A 26 -3.51 14.96 4.05
CA LYS A 26 -2.89 16.19 4.56
C LYS A 26 -1.75 15.86 5.52
N THR A 27 -0.62 16.58 5.40
CA THR A 27 0.48 16.53 6.37
C THR A 27 -0.02 16.89 7.78
N PRO A 28 0.45 16.25 8.84
CA PRO A 28 1.56 15.29 8.90
C PRO A 28 1.21 13.83 8.54
N SER A 29 -0.03 13.53 8.19
CA SER A 29 -0.40 12.17 7.75
C SER A 29 0.32 11.79 6.46
N LYS A 30 0.56 10.50 6.28
CA LYS A 30 1.18 9.93 5.09
C LYS A 30 0.19 9.08 4.33
N LEU A 31 0.25 9.11 3.01
CA LEU A 31 -0.42 8.12 2.17
C LEU A 31 0.20 6.75 2.47
N SER A 32 -0.64 5.74 2.68
CA SER A 32 -0.19 4.36 2.82
C SER A 32 -0.66 3.55 1.61
N ILE A 33 0.29 2.96 0.90
CA ILE A 33 0.02 2.03 -0.20
C ILE A 33 0.30 0.62 0.30
N VAL A 34 -0.67 -0.26 0.13
CA VAL A 34 -0.58 -1.66 0.53
C VAL A 34 -0.69 -2.51 -0.74
N THR A 35 0.29 -3.37 -0.98
CA THR A 35 0.30 -4.21 -2.18
C THR A 35 0.58 -5.67 -1.86
N THR A 36 -0.01 -6.54 -2.65
CA THR A 36 0.32 -7.98 -2.68
C THR A 36 1.31 -8.32 -3.78
N ASN A 37 1.66 -7.34 -4.63
CA ASN A 37 2.67 -7.50 -5.66
C ASN A 37 4.08 -7.40 -5.07
N TYR A 38 5.00 -8.17 -5.59
CA TYR A 38 6.40 -8.24 -5.17
C TYR A 38 7.38 -7.55 -6.12
N ASP A 39 6.88 -6.98 -7.24
CA ASP A 39 7.65 -6.13 -8.16
C ASP A 39 8.02 -4.77 -7.53
N THR A 40 8.76 -3.94 -8.28
CA THR A 40 9.20 -2.60 -7.84
C THR A 40 8.48 -1.45 -8.55
N LEU A 41 7.34 -1.72 -9.20
CA LEU A 41 6.67 -0.71 -10.02
C LEU A 41 6.18 0.51 -9.22
N ILE A 42 5.78 0.30 -7.96
CA ILE A 42 5.34 1.41 -7.09
C ILE A 42 6.54 2.24 -6.65
N GLU A 43 7.63 1.59 -6.26
CA GLU A 43 8.87 2.25 -5.86
C GLU A 43 9.43 3.08 -7.03
N ASP A 44 9.55 2.48 -8.23
CA ASP A 44 10.07 3.13 -9.43
C ASP A 44 9.19 4.32 -9.85
N ALA A 45 7.86 4.15 -9.78
CA ALA A 45 6.91 5.22 -10.07
C ALA A 45 6.99 6.38 -9.06
N ALA A 46 7.10 6.07 -7.77
CA ALA A 46 7.23 7.07 -6.72
C ALA A 46 8.52 7.88 -6.89
N ASP A 47 9.64 7.20 -7.18
CA ASP A 47 10.94 7.85 -7.43
C ASP A 47 10.86 8.77 -8.65
N SER A 48 10.19 8.37 -9.73
CA SER A 48 10.07 9.16 -10.97
C SER A 48 9.41 10.52 -10.76
N ILE A 49 8.54 10.64 -9.74
CA ILE A 49 7.83 11.88 -9.39
C ILE A 49 8.32 12.53 -8.08
N GLY A 50 9.47 12.10 -7.56
CA GLY A 50 10.13 12.71 -6.41
C GLY A 50 9.48 12.41 -5.05
N PHE A 51 8.74 11.32 -4.93
CA PHE A 51 8.24 10.83 -3.66
C PHE A 51 9.30 10.04 -2.89
N THR A 52 9.25 10.14 -1.57
CA THR A 52 10.07 9.32 -0.68
C THR A 52 9.25 8.13 -0.20
N VAL A 53 9.75 6.93 -0.41
CA VAL A 53 9.10 5.69 0.01
C VAL A 53 9.67 5.24 1.35
N ILE A 54 8.80 5.01 2.33
CA ILE A 54 9.10 4.33 3.59
C ILE A 54 8.49 2.92 3.48
N ASP A 55 9.33 1.93 3.35
CA ASP A 55 8.94 0.53 3.07
C ASP A 55 9.21 -0.43 4.24
N GLY A 56 9.43 0.12 5.45
CA GLY A 56 9.77 -0.66 6.64
C GLY A 56 11.25 -1.01 6.74
N PHE A 57 12.14 -0.39 5.95
CA PHE A 57 13.57 -0.58 6.08
C PHE A 57 14.26 0.68 6.60
N THR A 58 15.28 0.47 7.43
CA THR A 58 16.10 1.56 7.96
C THR A 58 16.82 2.33 6.87
N PHE A 59 17.13 3.62 7.10
CA PHE A 59 17.92 4.46 6.19
C PHE A 59 19.44 4.21 6.31
N ALA A 60 19.84 3.02 6.77
CA ALA A 60 21.23 2.61 6.89
C ALA A 60 21.85 2.26 5.52
N HIS A 61 23.19 2.26 5.44
CA HIS A 61 23.91 1.79 4.24
C HIS A 61 23.53 0.34 3.88
N ARG A 62 23.18 -0.46 4.87
CA ARG A 62 22.66 -1.83 4.71
C ARG A 62 21.26 -1.88 5.32
N PRO A 63 20.22 -1.49 4.55
CA PRO A 63 18.85 -1.36 5.07
C PRO A 63 18.32 -2.68 5.62
N GLN A 64 17.96 -2.69 6.89
CA GLN A 64 17.37 -3.82 7.59
C GLN A 64 15.90 -3.54 7.85
N PHE A 65 15.07 -4.59 7.79
CA PHE A 65 13.65 -4.47 8.09
C PHE A 65 13.43 -4.11 9.57
N ASP A 66 12.61 -3.09 9.78
CA ASP A 66 12.16 -2.59 11.06
C ASP A 66 10.80 -1.92 10.86
N SER A 67 9.76 -2.56 11.33
CA SER A 67 8.37 -2.07 11.14
C SER A 67 8.09 -0.73 11.83
N ASP A 68 8.91 -0.32 12.81
CA ASP A 68 8.81 1.00 13.45
C ASP A 68 9.03 2.14 12.45
N MET A 69 9.77 1.89 11.37
CA MET A 69 10.00 2.88 10.31
C MET A 69 8.72 3.47 9.72
N PHE A 70 7.61 2.72 9.71
CA PHE A 70 6.33 3.24 9.23
C PHE A 70 5.75 4.37 10.08
N GLU A 71 6.15 4.48 11.35
CA GLU A 71 5.69 5.54 12.26
C GLU A 71 6.47 6.86 12.10
N TRP A 72 7.68 6.81 11.50
CA TRP A 72 8.53 7.98 11.38
C TRP A 72 8.06 8.96 10.29
N ASN A 73 8.21 10.25 10.58
CA ASN A 73 8.07 11.34 9.61
C ASN A 73 9.43 12.02 9.40
N LEU A 74 9.68 12.48 8.18
CA LEU A 74 10.84 13.28 7.86
C LEU A 74 10.50 14.75 8.07
N VAL A 75 11.28 15.42 8.90
CA VAL A 75 11.08 16.84 9.23
C VAL A 75 12.40 17.58 9.14
N LYS A 76 12.34 18.89 8.86
CA LYS A 76 13.47 19.80 9.03
C LYS A 76 13.11 20.91 10.00
N ASP A 77 14.10 21.37 10.77
CA ASP A 77 13.96 22.56 11.58
C ASP A 77 13.92 23.79 10.68
N ILE A 78 13.00 24.71 10.97
CA ILE A 78 13.01 26.07 10.40
C ILE A 78 13.52 26.98 11.49
N GLU A 79 14.68 27.59 11.26
CA GLU A 79 15.20 28.62 12.16
C GLU A 79 14.31 29.84 12.12
N ASN A 80 13.53 30.04 13.17
CA ASN A 80 12.78 31.28 13.41
C ASN A 80 13.27 31.91 14.71
N ILE A 81 13.42 33.24 14.71
CA ILE A 81 13.93 34.04 15.84
C ILE A 81 13.05 33.87 17.10
N LYS A 82 11.80 33.45 16.97
CA LYS A 82 10.83 33.39 18.08
C LYS A 82 10.33 32.00 18.44
N THR A 83 10.34 31.05 17.51
CA THR A 83 9.77 29.70 17.70
C THR A 83 10.57 28.67 16.91
N ARG A 84 10.75 27.48 17.50
CA ARG A 84 11.25 26.31 16.75
C ARG A 84 10.10 25.74 15.96
N GLU A 85 10.10 25.92 14.66
CA GLU A 85 9.10 25.36 13.77
C GLU A 85 9.66 24.15 13.05
N LEU A 86 8.80 23.13 12.89
CA LEU A 86 9.13 21.91 12.13
C LEU A 86 8.39 21.94 10.80
N GLU A 87 9.11 21.75 9.71
CA GLU A 87 8.50 21.55 8.41
C GLU A 87 8.55 20.07 8.03
N TYR A 88 7.37 19.48 7.87
CA TYR A 88 7.25 18.10 7.41
C TYR A 88 7.61 18.01 5.92
N LYS A 89 8.44 17.02 5.56
CA LYS A 89 8.69 16.70 4.16
C LYS A 89 7.36 16.28 3.51
N LYS A 90 7.02 16.93 2.42
CA LYS A 90 5.91 16.53 1.56
C LYS A 90 6.30 15.34 0.69
N ASN A 91 5.34 14.72 0.03
CA ASN A 91 5.55 13.62 -0.90
C ASN A 91 6.28 12.43 -0.25
N ILE A 92 5.73 11.97 0.88
CA ILE A 92 6.16 10.75 1.55
C ILE A 92 5.00 9.75 1.50
N ILE A 93 5.31 8.51 1.15
CA ILE A 93 4.38 7.39 1.21
C ILE A 93 4.92 6.27 2.09
N ASN A 94 4.02 5.58 2.81
CA ASN A 94 4.31 4.29 3.38
C ASN A 94 3.96 3.21 2.36
N LEU A 95 4.85 2.27 2.10
CA LEU A 95 4.62 1.15 1.19
C LEU A 95 4.72 -0.18 1.94
N LEU A 96 3.58 -0.85 2.12
CA LEU A 96 3.48 -2.15 2.78
C LEU A 96 3.36 -3.24 1.72
N LYS A 97 4.37 -4.09 1.57
CA LYS A 97 4.37 -5.22 0.63
C LYS A 97 4.02 -6.51 1.37
N LEU A 98 2.72 -6.81 1.47
CA LEU A 98 2.20 -7.89 2.32
C LEU A 98 2.67 -9.29 1.90
N HIS A 99 3.10 -9.46 0.67
CA HIS A 99 3.61 -10.73 0.15
C HIS A 99 5.12 -10.73 -0.12
N GLY A 100 5.84 -9.72 0.41
CA GLY A 100 7.28 -9.59 0.23
C GLY A 100 7.69 -8.85 -1.04
N SER A 101 8.95 -8.95 -1.41
CA SER A 101 9.53 -8.21 -2.54
C SER A 101 10.67 -8.97 -3.21
N LEU A 102 10.83 -8.71 -4.50
CA LEU A 102 12.00 -9.15 -5.27
C LEU A 102 13.32 -8.55 -4.76
N THR A 103 13.27 -7.50 -3.96
CA THR A 103 14.44 -6.80 -3.40
C THR A 103 14.78 -7.22 -1.97
N TRP A 104 13.99 -8.10 -1.35
CA TRP A 104 14.22 -8.52 0.03
C TRP A 104 14.93 -9.86 0.11
N GLU A 105 15.90 -9.95 0.98
CA GLU A 105 16.64 -11.20 1.22
C GLU A 105 16.91 -11.39 2.71
N ARG A 106 16.73 -12.64 3.19
CA ARG A 106 17.08 -13.03 4.56
C ARG A 106 18.56 -13.35 4.64
N SER A 107 19.23 -12.78 5.62
CA SER A 107 20.58 -13.14 6.00
C SER A 107 20.60 -13.36 7.51
N ASP A 108 20.88 -14.58 7.94
CA ASP A 108 20.74 -15.01 9.33
C ASP A 108 19.32 -14.77 9.87
N LYS A 109 19.21 -13.97 10.92
CA LYS A 109 17.92 -13.63 11.56
C LYS A 109 17.29 -12.35 11.01
N HIS A 110 18.00 -11.63 10.13
CA HIS A 110 17.58 -10.30 9.68
C HIS A 110 17.18 -10.32 8.21
N ILE A 111 16.30 -9.39 7.85
CA ILE A 111 15.85 -9.18 6.49
C ILE A 111 16.44 -7.86 6.00
N PHE A 112 17.06 -7.91 4.83
CA PHE A 112 17.72 -6.78 4.21
C PHE A 112 17.08 -6.46 2.86
N ARG A 113 16.96 -5.17 2.57
CA ARG A 113 16.66 -4.71 1.22
C ARG A 113 17.97 -4.56 0.45
N LYS A 114 17.99 -5.09 -0.76
CA LYS A 114 19.12 -5.08 -1.69
C LYS A 114 18.66 -4.58 -3.05
N GLU A 115 19.60 -4.16 -3.87
CA GLU A 115 19.34 -3.97 -5.30
C GLU A 115 18.85 -5.28 -5.93
N LYS A 116 17.86 -5.19 -6.81
CA LYS A 116 17.19 -6.34 -7.44
C LYS A 116 18.16 -7.38 -8.02
N ASN A 117 19.22 -6.91 -8.68
CA ASN A 117 20.24 -7.77 -9.30
C ASN A 117 21.16 -8.46 -8.28
N ASN A 118 21.18 -8.02 -7.03
CA ASN A 118 22.03 -8.54 -5.96
C ASN A 118 21.31 -9.52 -5.03
N VAL A 119 20.00 -9.73 -5.25
CA VAL A 119 19.19 -10.68 -4.47
C VAL A 119 19.33 -12.08 -5.07
N LYS A 120 19.71 -13.04 -4.25
CA LYS A 120 19.85 -14.46 -4.65
C LYS A 120 18.57 -15.25 -4.35
N ASN A 121 18.01 -15.04 -3.17
CA ASN A 121 16.83 -15.74 -2.67
C ASN A 121 15.81 -14.74 -2.16
N PRO A 122 14.93 -14.21 -3.03
CA PRO A 122 13.96 -13.22 -2.63
C PRO A 122 12.93 -13.78 -1.64
N ILE A 123 12.54 -12.95 -0.67
CA ILE A 123 11.51 -13.29 0.31
C ILE A 123 10.15 -12.92 -0.27
N MET A 124 9.36 -13.96 -0.60
CA MET A 124 8.03 -13.79 -1.19
C MET A 124 7.08 -14.88 -0.69
N ILE A 125 5.80 -14.53 -0.54
CA ILE A 125 4.72 -15.49 -0.33
C ILE A 125 4.14 -15.88 -1.70
N PHE A 126 4.33 -17.11 -2.09
CA PHE A 126 3.74 -17.64 -3.33
C PHE A 126 2.25 -17.99 -3.13
N PRO A 127 1.42 -17.91 -4.20
CA PRO A 127 0.05 -18.38 -4.18
C PRO A 127 -0.02 -19.91 -3.96
N SER A 128 0.02 -20.36 -2.72
CA SER A 128 -0.05 -21.77 -2.35
C SER A 128 -0.96 -21.98 -1.14
N SER A 129 -1.38 -23.23 -0.91
CA SER A 129 -2.23 -23.64 0.22
C SER A 129 -1.63 -23.35 1.61
N ASN A 130 -0.34 -23.07 1.72
CA ASN A 130 0.36 -22.82 2.99
C ASN A 130 0.58 -21.33 3.31
N LYS A 131 -0.09 -20.40 2.62
CA LYS A 131 0.02 -18.95 2.86
C LYS A 131 -0.19 -18.56 4.32
N TYR A 132 -1.12 -19.21 5.00
CA TYR A 132 -1.46 -18.91 6.39
C TYR A 132 -0.27 -19.13 7.33
N MET A 133 0.47 -20.22 7.17
CA MET A 133 1.64 -20.51 8.01
C MET A 133 2.81 -19.54 7.75
N GLN A 134 2.98 -19.07 6.52
CA GLN A 134 4.05 -18.13 6.17
C GLN A 134 3.78 -16.72 6.72
N SER A 135 2.52 -16.31 6.87
CA SER A 135 2.15 -14.98 7.40
C SER A 135 2.50 -14.78 8.88
N TYR A 136 2.82 -15.85 9.63
CA TYR A 136 3.28 -15.75 11.02
C TYR A 136 4.78 -15.51 11.17
N GLN A 137 5.53 -15.44 10.06
CA GLN A 137 6.97 -15.17 10.09
C GLN A 137 7.26 -13.70 9.76
N GLU A 138 8.36 -13.17 10.30
CA GLU A 138 8.89 -11.87 9.86
C GLU A 138 9.27 -11.90 8.36
N PRO A 139 9.00 -10.84 7.61
CA PRO A 139 8.40 -9.54 8.01
C PRO A 139 6.88 -9.53 7.91
N TYR A 140 6.25 -10.61 7.47
CA TYR A 140 4.85 -10.66 7.09
C TYR A 140 3.91 -10.36 8.25
N PHE A 141 4.16 -10.99 9.41
CA PHE A 141 3.35 -10.78 10.59
C PHE A 141 3.26 -9.30 10.98
N GLU A 142 4.39 -8.61 10.99
CA GLU A 142 4.45 -7.19 11.32
C GLU A 142 3.75 -6.33 10.26
N LEU A 143 3.91 -6.64 8.98
CA LEU A 143 3.23 -5.94 7.90
C LEU A 143 1.71 -6.12 7.97
N PHE A 144 1.22 -7.32 8.30
CA PHE A 144 -0.20 -7.56 8.51
C PHE A 144 -0.75 -6.81 9.73
N ILE A 145 0.01 -6.74 10.84
CA ILE A 145 -0.36 -5.91 12.00
C ILE A 145 -0.46 -4.45 11.59
N LYS A 146 0.54 -3.91 10.89
CA LYS A 146 0.52 -2.51 10.41
C LYS A 146 -0.66 -2.24 9.47
N PHE A 147 -0.97 -3.15 8.57
CA PHE A 147 -2.16 -3.02 7.72
C PHE A 147 -3.45 -3.01 8.56
N GLN A 148 -3.58 -3.90 9.53
CA GLN A 148 -4.74 -3.92 10.43
C GLN A 148 -4.86 -2.62 11.25
N GLU A 149 -3.75 -2.05 11.71
CA GLU A 149 -3.72 -0.76 12.40
C GLU A 149 -4.23 0.39 11.51
N LEU A 150 -3.82 0.41 10.22
CA LEU A 150 -4.33 1.38 9.24
C LEU A 150 -5.86 1.28 9.10
N LEU A 151 -6.39 0.07 8.98
CA LEU A 151 -7.83 -0.17 8.85
C LEU A 151 -8.64 0.22 10.10
N LYS A 152 -8.01 0.26 11.27
CA LYS A 152 -8.64 0.66 12.55
C LYS A 152 -8.64 2.17 12.78
N ARG A 153 -7.86 2.95 12.02
CA ARG A 153 -7.81 4.41 12.18
C ARG A 153 -9.17 5.04 11.87
N PRO A 154 -9.56 6.09 12.59
CA PRO A 154 -10.80 6.81 12.29
C PRO A 154 -10.66 7.58 10.98
N ASN A 155 -11.79 7.81 10.30
CA ASN A 155 -11.87 8.59 9.06
C ASN A 155 -10.91 8.07 7.97
N THR A 156 -10.84 6.76 7.81
CA THR A 156 -10.01 6.11 6.81
C THR A 156 -10.81 5.84 5.55
N LEU A 157 -10.24 6.19 4.39
CA LEU A 157 -10.71 5.74 3.10
C LEU A 157 -9.73 4.67 2.58
N LEU A 158 -10.23 3.46 2.38
CA LEU A 158 -9.50 2.39 1.68
C LEU A 158 -9.95 2.35 0.22
N ILE A 159 -9.01 2.54 -0.70
CA ILE A 159 -9.24 2.36 -2.14
C ILE A 159 -8.51 1.09 -2.56
N THR A 160 -9.23 0.12 -3.13
CA THR A 160 -8.61 -1.07 -3.74
C THR A 160 -8.67 -0.98 -5.25
N THR A 161 -7.60 -1.39 -5.91
CA THR A 161 -7.54 -1.47 -7.37
C THR A 161 -6.86 -2.76 -7.82
N GLY A 162 -7.50 -3.50 -8.73
CA GLY A 162 -6.99 -4.78 -9.22
C GLY A 162 -6.88 -5.88 -8.15
N PHE A 163 -7.61 -5.76 -7.04
CA PHE A 163 -7.65 -6.75 -5.96
C PHE A 163 -8.97 -7.50 -6.01
N SER A 164 -8.92 -8.77 -6.40
CA SER A 164 -10.10 -9.61 -6.63
C SER A 164 -10.77 -10.14 -5.36
N PHE A 165 -10.21 -9.87 -4.17
CA PHE A 165 -10.66 -10.46 -2.89
C PHE A 165 -10.61 -11.99 -2.82
N ALA A 166 -9.85 -12.63 -3.70
CA ALA A 166 -9.60 -14.07 -3.66
C ALA A 166 -8.59 -14.46 -2.56
N ASP A 167 -7.74 -13.55 -2.10
CA ASP A 167 -6.90 -13.76 -0.93
C ASP A 167 -7.75 -13.64 0.34
N ASN A 168 -8.13 -14.81 0.87
CA ASN A 168 -9.06 -14.87 1.99
C ASN A 168 -8.54 -14.19 3.27
N HIS A 169 -7.22 -14.25 3.52
CA HIS A 169 -6.64 -13.64 4.72
C HIS A 169 -6.79 -12.11 4.70
N ILE A 170 -6.36 -11.48 3.61
CA ILE A 170 -6.46 -10.02 3.43
C ILE A 170 -7.93 -9.59 3.35
N SER A 171 -8.73 -10.32 2.60
CA SER A 171 -10.15 -10.03 2.43
C SER A 171 -10.92 -10.06 3.76
N GLN A 172 -10.67 -11.06 4.61
CA GLN A 172 -11.29 -11.14 5.92
C GLN A 172 -10.83 -10.01 6.85
N MET A 173 -9.56 -9.58 6.79
CA MET A 173 -9.10 -8.41 7.55
C MET A 173 -9.88 -7.15 7.15
N ILE A 174 -10.09 -6.91 5.85
CA ILE A 174 -10.85 -5.77 5.34
C ILE A 174 -12.32 -5.87 5.77
N ILE A 175 -12.96 -7.02 5.57
CA ILE A 175 -14.36 -7.25 5.96
C ILE A 175 -14.56 -7.03 7.46
N GLN A 176 -13.70 -7.58 8.30
CA GLN A 176 -13.78 -7.39 9.75
C GLN A 176 -13.56 -5.93 10.15
N ALA A 177 -12.65 -5.23 9.48
CA ALA A 177 -12.46 -3.81 9.73
C ALA A 177 -13.71 -2.98 9.40
N ILE A 178 -14.36 -3.23 8.26
CA ILE A 178 -15.62 -2.58 7.85
C ILE A 178 -16.73 -2.82 8.89
N LEU A 179 -16.83 -4.03 9.40
CA LEU A 179 -17.85 -4.38 10.41
C LEU A 179 -17.64 -3.65 11.74
N HIS A 180 -16.39 -3.40 12.15
CA HIS A 180 -16.06 -2.85 13.47
C HIS A 180 -15.70 -1.36 13.45
N ASN A 181 -15.21 -0.81 12.32
CA ASN A 181 -14.85 0.60 12.18
C ASN A 181 -15.88 1.33 11.31
N LYS A 182 -16.87 1.93 11.93
CA LYS A 182 -17.95 2.66 11.22
C LYS A 182 -17.49 3.90 10.45
N SER A 183 -16.28 4.38 10.71
CA SER A 183 -15.67 5.52 10.01
C SER A 183 -14.73 5.11 8.87
N LEU A 184 -14.64 3.82 8.59
CA LEU A 184 -13.91 3.29 7.43
C LEU A 184 -14.82 3.26 6.22
N ALA A 185 -14.42 3.94 5.15
CA ALA A 185 -15.04 3.84 3.83
C ALA A 185 -14.18 2.99 2.91
N LEU A 186 -14.82 2.20 2.05
CA LEU A 186 -14.16 1.31 1.09
C LEU A 186 -14.64 1.63 -0.33
N LEU A 187 -13.72 2.00 -1.21
CA LEU A 187 -13.93 2.08 -2.65
C LEU A 187 -13.23 0.91 -3.33
N ILE A 188 -14.00 0.04 -3.98
CA ILE A 188 -13.49 -1.12 -4.72
C ILE A 188 -13.50 -0.78 -6.21
N SER A 189 -12.32 -0.66 -6.79
CA SER A 189 -12.12 -0.42 -8.21
C SER A 189 -11.57 -1.67 -8.90
N ASP A 190 -12.31 -2.19 -9.87
CA ASP A 190 -11.92 -3.34 -10.68
C ASP A 190 -12.50 -3.24 -12.08
N TYR A 191 -11.86 -3.90 -13.06
CA TYR A 191 -12.41 -4.00 -14.42
C TYR A 191 -13.68 -4.84 -14.47
N ASN A 192 -13.85 -5.80 -13.53
CA ASN A 192 -15.01 -6.66 -13.38
C ASN A 192 -15.62 -6.54 -11.99
N ILE A 193 -16.69 -5.79 -11.86
CA ILE A 193 -17.43 -5.60 -10.61
C ILE A 193 -18.45 -6.70 -10.29
N ASN A 194 -18.57 -7.71 -11.14
CA ASN A 194 -19.48 -8.86 -10.98
C ASN A 194 -18.68 -10.14 -10.70
N GLN A 195 -17.83 -10.13 -9.69
CA GLN A 195 -17.10 -11.32 -9.28
C GLN A 195 -17.96 -12.23 -8.41
N GLU A 196 -17.68 -13.54 -8.46
CA GLU A 196 -18.51 -14.58 -7.82
C GLU A 196 -17.85 -15.19 -6.56
N ASN A 197 -16.68 -14.70 -6.13
CA ASN A 197 -16.08 -15.24 -4.92
C ASN A 197 -16.82 -14.78 -3.65
N GLU A 198 -16.78 -15.59 -2.61
CA GLU A 198 -17.54 -15.39 -1.36
C GLU A 198 -17.28 -14.04 -0.69
N ASN A 199 -16.02 -13.58 -0.68
CA ASN A 199 -15.67 -12.30 -0.07
C ASN A 199 -16.27 -11.12 -0.85
N TRP A 200 -16.26 -11.20 -2.18
CA TRP A 200 -16.87 -10.18 -3.03
C TRP A 200 -18.38 -10.10 -2.83
N ILE A 201 -19.06 -11.24 -2.84
CA ILE A 201 -20.50 -11.32 -2.56
C ILE A 201 -20.81 -10.76 -1.16
N ARG A 202 -19.97 -11.07 -0.17
CA ARG A 202 -20.14 -10.55 1.19
C ARG A 202 -20.01 -9.02 1.23
N LEU A 203 -19.08 -8.43 0.48
CA LEU A 203 -18.91 -6.97 0.41
C LEU A 203 -20.10 -6.30 -0.30
N GLN A 204 -20.66 -6.93 -1.35
CA GLN A 204 -21.90 -6.45 -2.00
C GLN A 204 -23.08 -6.48 -1.02
N ASP A 205 -23.23 -7.55 -0.25
CA ASP A 205 -24.26 -7.67 0.77
C ASP A 205 -24.11 -6.57 1.85
N LEU A 206 -22.90 -6.33 2.34
CA LEU A 206 -22.63 -5.24 3.30
C LEU A 206 -22.97 -3.86 2.72
N MET A 207 -22.65 -3.60 1.45
CA MET A 207 -23.04 -2.37 0.76
C MET A 207 -24.57 -2.17 0.77
N GLN A 208 -25.34 -3.23 0.49
CA GLN A 208 -26.81 -3.19 0.54
C GLN A 208 -27.35 -2.92 1.96
N HIS A 209 -26.59 -3.29 2.99
CA HIS A 209 -26.90 -2.99 4.39
C HIS A 209 -26.34 -1.66 4.89
N ASN A 210 -26.07 -0.70 3.98
CA ASN A 210 -25.64 0.66 4.27
C ASN A 210 -24.26 0.79 4.93
N TYR A 211 -23.37 -0.18 4.79
CA TYR A 211 -21.96 0.04 5.10
C TYR A 211 -21.34 0.97 4.04
N GLN A 212 -20.33 1.73 4.41
CA GLN A 212 -19.67 2.69 3.53
C GLN A 212 -18.79 1.98 2.49
N ILE A 213 -19.42 1.32 1.55
CA ILE A 213 -18.78 0.57 0.46
C ILE A 213 -19.31 1.06 -0.88
N ALA A 214 -18.43 1.29 -1.84
CA ALA A 214 -18.77 1.59 -3.22
C ALA A 214 -17.96 0.70 -4.16
N PHE A 215 -18.58 0.29 -5.26
CA PHE A 215 -17.94 -0.42 -6.36
C PHE A 215 -17.85 0.48 -7.58
N LEU A 216 -16.67 0.57 -8.16
CA LEU A 216 -16.38 1.37 -9.34
C LEU A 216 -15.78 0.47 -10.43
N LYS A 217 -16.41 0.43 -11.59
CA LYS A 217 -15.84 -0.24 -12.76
C LYS A 217 -14.78 0.65 -13.40
N ALA A 218 -13.58 0.57 -12.91
CA ALA A 218 -12.43 1.34 -13.36
C ALA A 218 -11.14 0.59 -13.05
N THR A 219 -10.02 0.96 -13.66
CA THR A 219 -8.70 0.41 -13.34
C THR A 219 -7.68 1.53 -13.16
N MET A 220 -6.62 1.25 -12.41
CA MET A 220 -5.53 2.21 -12.19
C MET A 220 -4.90 2.68 -13.51
N ASN A 221 -4.78 1.79 -14.49
CA ASN A 221 -4.18 2.12 -15.79
C ASN A 221 -5.17 2.72 -16.80
N SER A 222 -6.43 2.93 -16.44
CA SER A 222 -7.44 3.57 -17.30
C SER A 222 -8.00 4.83 -16.66
N ASP A 223 -9.16 4.75 -16.10
CA ASP A 223 -10.06 5.84 -15.74
C ASP A 223 -10.14 6.11 -14.23
N LEU A 224 -9.56 5.24 -13.36
CA LEU A 224 -9.61 5.45 -11.91
C LEU A 224 -8.97 6.78 -11.50
N VAL A 225 -7.87 7.15 -12.12
CA VAL A 225 -7.16 8.42 -11.85
C VAL A 225 -8.06 9.62 -12.14
N ASP A 226 -8.79 9.57 -13.26
CA ASP A 226 -9.70 10.63 -13.68
C ASP A 226 -10.86 10.77 -12.67
N TYR A 227 -11.48 9.67 -12.27
CA TYR A 227 -12.53 9.69 -11.24
C TYR A 227 -12.08 10.25 -9.89
N LEU A 228 -10.83 10.02 -9.50
CA LEU A 228 -10.28 10.52 -8.24
C LEU A 228 -9.80 11.97 -8.35
N GLY A 229 -9.48 12.45 -9.56
CA GLY A 229 -8.95 13.79 -9.83
C GLY A 229 -10.01 14.86 -10.13
N GLU A 230 -11.20 14.50 -10.58
CA GLU A 230 -12.24 15.43 -11.02
C GLU A 230 -12.81 16.38 -9.94
N HIS A 231 -12.42 16.22 -8.68
CA HIS A 231 -12.94 17.03 -7.56
C HIS A 231 -11.95 18.06 -7.01
N TYR A 232 -10.85 18.36 -7.70
CA TYR A 232 -9.80 19.26 -7.19
C TYR A 232 -9.66 20.59 -7.96
N ASP A 233 -10.51 20.84 -8.94
CA ASP A 233 -10.49 22.09 -9.73
C ASP A 233 -11.51 23.15 -9.26
N ASP A 234 -12.03 23.04 -8.01
CA ASP A 234 -12.90 24.04 -7.37
C ASP A 234 -12.25 24.73 -6.16
#